data_9d05d36bcd489ca0bbe4d7320be70b89
#
_entry.id   9d05d36bcd489ca0bbe4d7320be70b89
#
_cell.length_a   1.000
_cell.length_b   1.000
_cell.length_c   1.000
_cell.angle_alpha   90.00
_cell.angle_beta   90.00
_cell.angle_gamma   90.00
#
_symmetry.space_group_name_H-M   'P 1'
#
loop_
_entity.id
_entity.type
_entity.pdbx_description
1 polymer ?
#
loop_
_entity_poly.entity_id
_entity_poly.type
_entity_poly.pdbx_seq_one_letter_code
_entity_poly.pdbx_strand_id
1 'polypeptide(L)'
;METKIIGSMKLKIKKIIIRILDVSSVICCLMGLMFLGQLFCFTSFKIPSNSMEPTLKAGDRILVNKMVMGARLFDVAAALEQKDVNIYRLPALGALNRNDVIVFNFPYQEFRWDSIRMDVMQYYVKRCIALPGDVLEIREGVYKVKGCNEELGNSSAQQNLADLEHPEQYGIVVNTFPYDEQLGWTIHEFGPLLIPKKGQTTMMNRT
;
A
#
# COMPACT_ATOMS: atom_id res chain seq x y z
N MET A 1 -20.96 -33.78 59.54
CA MET A 1 -21.41 -33.91 58.13
C MET A 1 -21.20 -32.63 57.31
N GLU A 2 -21.51 -31.48 57.88
CA GLU A 2 -21.37 -30.14 57.19
C GLU A 2 -19.95 -29.75 56.77
N THR A 3 -18.94 -30.02 57.60
CA THR A 3 -17.52 -29.66 57.25
C THR A 3 -17.00 -30.38 56.03
N LYS A 4 -17.45 -31.60 55.77
CA LYS A 4 -17.08 -32.36 54.54
C LYS A 4 -17.73 -31.79 53.27
N ILE A 5 -18.97 -31.31 53.38
CA ILE A 5 -19.71 -30.70 52.26
C ILE A 5 -19.08 -29.36 51.88
N ILE A 6 -18.75 -28.51 52.84
CA ILE A 6 -18.08 -27.22 52.63
C ILE A 6 -16.68 -27.41 52.00
N GLY A 7 -15.91 -28.40 52.44
CA GLY A 7 -14.62 -28.74 51.86
C GLY A 7 -14.71 -29.18 50.36
N SER A 8 -15.70 -30.03 50.05
CA SER A 8 -15.97 -30.50 48.68
C SER A 8 -16.41 -29.33 47.78
N MET A 9 -17.23 -28.41 48.29
CA MET A 9 -17.70 -27.25 47.53
C MET A 9 -16.58 -26.27 47.24
N LYS A 10 -15.69 -26.00 48.21
CA LYS A 10 -14.49 -25.16 48.00
C LYS A 10 -13.55 -25.76 46.96
N LEU A 11 -13.37 -27.06 46.91
CA LEU A 11 -12.55 -27.75 45.92
C LEU A 11 -13.14 -27.65 44.53
N LYS A 12 -14.45 -27.76 44.36
CA LYS A 12 -15.16 -27.58 43.08
C LYS A 12 -15.04 -26.15 42.56
N ILE A 13 -15.27 -25.17 43.44
CA ILE A 13 -15.14 -23.76 43.12
C ILE A 13 -13.68 -23.45 42.66
N LYS A 14 -12.69 -23.93 43.38
CA LYS A 14 -11.25 -23.76 42.99
C LYS A 14 -10.97 -24.35 41.59
N LYS A 15 -11.48 -25.52 41.29
CA LYS A 15 -11.34 -26.15 39.98
C LYS A 15 -11.99 -25.33 38.85
N ILE A 16 -13.18 -24.75 39.14
CA ILE A 16 -13.89 -23.91 38.17
C ILE A 16 -13.09 -22.62 37.90
N ILE A 17 -12.61 -21.98 38.96
CA ILE A 17 -11.79 -20.76 38.85
C ILE A 17 -10.53 -21.03 38.03
N ILE A 18 -9.81 -22.13 38.31
CA ILE A 18 -8.60 -22.50 37.56
C ILE A 18 -8.94 -22.67 36.06
N ARG A 19 -10.03 -23.37 35.71
CA ARG A 19 -10.45 -23.54 34.32
C ARG A 19 -10.77 -22.21 33.62
N ILE A 20 -11.44 -21.30 34.35
CA ILE A 20 -11.76 -19.97 33.81
C ILE A 20 -10.46 -19.20 33.54
N LEU A 21 -9.49 -19.25 34.45
CA LEU A 21 -8.19 -18.60 34.29
C LEU A 21 -7.40 -19.20 33.11
N ASP A 22 -7.41 -20.53 32.96
CA ASP A 22 -6.74 -21.21 31.84
C ASP A 22 -7.37 -20.78 30.51
N VAL A 23 -8.69 -20.79 30.39
CA VAL A 23 -9.39 -20.38 29.16
C VAL A 23 -9.13 -18.89 28.88
N SER A 24 -9.20 -18.02 29.89
CA SER A 24 -8.92 -16.59 29.69
C SER A 24 -7.48 -16.34 29.27
N SER A 25 -6.52 -17.09 29.81
CA SER A 25 -5.09 -17.01 29.40
C SER A 25 -4.91 -17.39 27.95
N VAL A 26 -5.54 -18.48 27.50
CA VAL A 26 -5.48 -18.89 26.08
C VAL A 26 -6.08 -17.83 25.17
N ILE A 27 -7.22 -17.26 25.54
CA ILE A 27 -7.85 -16.18 24.77
C ILE A 27 -6.92 -14.96 24.69
N CYS A 28 -6.33 -14.54 25.81
CA CYS A 28 -5.36 -13.43 25.83
C CYS A 28 -4.14 -13.70 24.93
N CYS A 29 -3.60 -14.92 24.95
CA CYS A 29 -2.49 -15.32 24.10
C CYS A 29 -2.88 -15.26 22.61
N LEU A 30 -4.05 -15.77 22.23
CA LEU A 30 -4.55 -15.73 20.86
C LEU A 30 -4.79 -14.28 20.38
N MET A 31 -5.37 -13.44 21.22
CA MET A 31 -5.55 -12.02 20.92
C MET A 31 -4.19 -11.30 20.74
N GLY A 32 -3.24 -11.57 21.62
CA GLY A 32 -1.87 -11.06 21.51
C GLY A 32 -1.19 -11.48 20.21
N LEU A 33 -1.30 -12.75 19.85
CA LEU A 33 -0.74 -13.27 18.59
C LEU A 33 -1.41 -12.63 17.36
N MET A 34 -2.72 -12.47 17.39
CA MET A 34 -3.45 -11.79 16.31
C MET A 34 -3.04 -10.31 16.19
N PHE A 35 -2.88 -9.62 17.31
CA PHE A 35 -2.39 -8.23 17.33
C PHE A 35 -0.97 -8.11 16.74
N LEU A 36 -0.05 -9.00 17.12
CA LEU A 36 1.28 -9.05 16.55
C LEU A 36 1.25 -9.34 15.04
N GLY A 37 0.39 -10.26 14.61
CA GLY A 37 0.16 -10.53 13.19
C GLY A 37 -0.31 -9.29 12.42
N GLN A 38 -1.23 -8.50 12.97
CA GLN A 38 -1.68 -7.24 12.37
C GLN A 38 -0.59 -6.17 12.38
N LEU A 39 0.23 -6.12 13.41
CA LEU A 39 1.30 -5.13 13.51
C LEU A 39 2.40 -5.41 12.47
N PHE A 40 2.83 -6.65 12.33
CA PHE A 40 4.03 -7.01 11.56
C PHE A 40 3.75 -7.65 10.19
N CYS A 41 2.66 -8.41 10.07
CA CYS A 41 2.45 -9.23 8.89
C CYS A 41 1.38 -8.67 7.94
N PHE A 42 0.21 -8.32 8.47
CA PHE A 42 -0.94 -8.00 7.65
C PHE A 42 -1.67 -6.76 8.14
N THR A 43 -2.35 -6.08 7.23
CA THR A 43 -3.31 -5.03 7.58
C THR A 43 -4.47 -5.04 6.59
N SER A 44 -5.66 -4.67 7.05
CA SER A 44 -6.85 -4.63 6.20
C SER A 44 -7.22 -3.20 5.90
N PHE A 45 -7.56 -2.94 4.62
CA PHE A 45 -8.07 -1.67 4.14
C PHE A 45 -9.39 -1.86 3.41
N LYS A 46 -10.24 -0.84 3.46
CA LYS A 46 -11.42 -0.73 2.62
C LYS A 46 -11.10 0.18 1.45
N ILE A 47 -11.44 -0.24 0.24
CA ILE A 47 -11.21 0.53 -0.99
C ILE A 47 -12.24 1.66 -1.08
N PRO A 48 -11.84 2.94 -1.15
CA PRO A 48 -12.77 4.05 -1.17
C PRO A 48 -13.25 4.44 -2.56
N SER A 49 -12.55 4.04 -3.63
CA SER A 49 -12.80 4.52 -5.00
C SER A 49 -12.67 3.42 -6.04
N ASN A 50 -13.19 3.68 -7.24
CA ASN A 50 -13.19 2.74 -8.37
C ASN A 50 -11.92 2.84 -9.25
N SER A 51 -10.90 3.58 -8.83
CA SER A 51 -9.68 3.82 -9.65
C SER A 51 -8.87 2.57 -9.97
N MET A 52 -9.20 1.44 -9.36
CA MET A 52 -8.56 0.14 -9.57
C MET A 52 -9.47 -0.88 -10.26
N GLU A 53 -10.64 -0.46 -10.77
CA GLU A 53 -11.52 -1.35 -11.53
C GLU A 53 -10.84 -1.86 -12.81
N PRO A 54 -11.16 -3.08 -13.21
CA PRO A 54 -12.08 -4.05 -12.60
C PRO A 54 -11.47 -4.88 -11.48
N THR A 55 -10.17 -4.72 -11.18
CA THR A 55 -9.42 -5.55 -10.21
C THR A 55 -9.94 -5.36 -8.78
N LEU A 56 -10.21 -4.12 -8.39
CA LEU A 56 -10.75 -3.74 -7.07
C LEU A 56 -11.85 -2.70 -7.27
N LYS A 57 -12.94 -2.85 -6.53
CA LYS A 57 -14.10 -1.94 -6.58
C LYS A 57 -14.23 -1.17 -5.27
N ALA A 58 -14.88 -0.02 -5.34
CA ALA A 58 -15.23 0.72 -4.12
C ALA A 58 -16.08 -0.15 -3.18
N GLY A 59 -15.69 -0.18 -1.92
CA GLY A 59 -16.32 -1.03 -0.90
C GLY A 59 -15.61 -2.34 -0.61
N ASP A 60 -14.77 -2.84 -1.52
CA ASP A 60 -13.97 -4.06 -1.30
C ASP A 60 -13.07 -3.93 -0.08
N ARG A 61 -12.84 -5.05 0.60
CA ARG A 61 -11.84 -5.16 1.67
C ARG A 61 -10.64 -5.95 1.17
N ILE A 62 -9.47 -5.35 1.27
CA ILE A 62 -8.21 -6.01 0.92
C ILE A 62 -7.41 -6.34 2.18
N LEU A 63 -6.62 -7.40 2.08
CA LEU A 63 -5.62 -7.77 3.07
C LEU A 63 -4.24 -7.52 2.47
N VAL A 64 -3.50 -6.60 3.07
CA VAL A 64 -2.15 -6.22 2.60
C VAL A 64 -1.11 -7.00 3.34
N ASN A 65 -0.25 -7.70 2.60
CA ASN A 65 0.92 -8.39 3.15
C ASN A 65 2.07 -7.39 3.34
N LYS A 66 2.35 -7.03 4.59
CA LYS A 66 3.44 -6.10 4.94
C LYS A 66 4.83 -6.72 4.82
N MET A 67 4.93 -8.04 4.89
CA MET A 67 6.22 -8.73 4.93
C MET A 67 6.98 -8.61 3.62
N VAL A 68 6.28 -8.47 2.50
CA VAL A 68 6.92 -8.32 1.17
C VAL A 68 7.87 -7.14 1.15
N MET A 69 7.41 -5.98 1.61
CA MET A 69 8.21 -4.73 1.61
C MET A 69 8.76 -4.34 2.99
N GLY A 70 8.52 -5.15 4.01
CA GLY A 70 8.82 -4.86 5.41
C GLY A 70 7.79 -3.94 6.08
N ALA A 71 7.32 -4.34 7.27
CA ALA A 71 6.39 -3.54 8.06
C ALA A 71 7.03 -2.19 8.46
N ARG A 72 6.21 -1.14 8.50
CA ARG A 72 6.63 0.19 8.94
C ARG A 72 6.20 0.40 10.39
N LEU A 73 7.15 0.87 11.20
CA LEU A 73 6.92 1.24 12.59
C LEU A 73 7.13 2.76 12.72
N PHE A 74 6.18 3.45 13.28
CA PHE A 74 6.22 4.88 13.53
C PHE A 74 5.32 5.24 14.70
N ASP A 75 5.50 6.43 15.26
CA ASP A 75 4.64 6.95 16.32
C ASP A 75 3.28 7.33 15.74
N VAL A 76 2.28 6.50 16.02
CA VAL A 76 0.90 6.69 15.55
C VAL A 76 0.25 7.91 16.21
N ALA A 77 0.57 8.21 17.48
CA ALA A 77 0.00 9.37 18.17
C ALA A 77 0.50 10.67 17.54
N ALA A 78 1.81 10.78 17.29
CA ALA A 78 2.38 11.92 16.59
C ALA A 78 1.84 12.06 15.15
N ALA A 79 1.64 10.94 14.45
CA ALA A 79 1.06 10.93 13.11
C ALA A 79 -0.39 11.44 13.09
N LEU A 80 -1.22 11.06 14.06
CA LEU A 80 -2.58 11.57 14.19
C LEU A 80 -2.63 13.07 14.50
N GLU A 81 -1.63 13.60 15.18
CA GLU A 81 -1.45 15.03 15.42
C GLU A 81 -0.81 15.79 14.23
N GLN A 82 -0.60 15.11 13.10
CA GLN A 82 0.04 15.64 11.90
C GLN A 82 1.46 16.20 12.15
N LYS A 83 2.16 15.66 13.14
CA LYS A 83 3.56 15.93 13.41
C LYS A 83 4.46 15.12 12.47
N ASP A 84 5.68 15.59 12.28
CA ASP A 84 6.67 14.82 11.54
C ASP A 84 7.04 13.55 12.32
N VAL A 85 7.03 12.41 11.63
CA VAL A 85 7.29 11.11 12.23
C VAL A 85 8.48 10.42 11.55
N ASN A 86 9.33 9.82 12.35
CA ASN A 86 10.36 8.94 11.84
C ASN A 86 9.77 7.55 11.55
N ILE A 87 9.96 7.07 10.33
CA ILE A 87 9.50 5.76 9.90
C ILE A 87 10.66 4.79 9.92
N TYR A 88 10.58 3.79 10.77
CA TYR A 88 11.46 2.64 10.75
C TYR A 88 10.82 1.52 9.95
N ARG A 89 11.54 0.99 8.95
CA ARG A 89 11.07 -0.12 8.12
C ARG A 89 11.82 -1.39 8.47
N LEU A 90 11.09 -2.46 8.77
CA LEU A 90 11.64 -3.78 8.98
C LEU A 90 12.20 -4.35 7.66
N PRO A 91 13.13 -5.31 7.72
CA PRO A 91 13.63 -6.00 6.53
C PRO A 91 12.49 -6.60 5.71
N ALA A 92 12.59 -6.47 4.39
CA ALA A 92 11.67 -7.11 3.46
C ALA A 92 11.98 -8.62 3.37
N LEU A 93 10.93 -9.44 3.32
CA LEU A 93 11.03 -10.89 3.14
C LEU A 93 10.64 -11.34 1.73
N GLY A 94 10.26 -10.40 0.87
CA GLY A 94 9.86 -10.63 -0.51
C GLY A 94 10.43 -9.58 -1.46
N ALA A 95 10.01 -9.66 -2.71
CA ALA A 95 10.33 -8.70 -3.75
C ALA A 95 9.03 -8.16 -4.36
N LEU A 96 9.06 -6.91 -4.79
CA LEU A 96 7.99 -6.29 -5.56
C LEU A 96 8.17 -6.69 -7.02
N ASN A 97 7.08 -7.05 -7.68
CA ASN A 97 7.05 -7.35 -9.10
C ASN A 97 6.22 -6.31 -9.87
N ARG A 98 6.44 -6.27 -11.19
CA ARG A 98 5.54 -5.50 -12.07
C ARG A 98 4.14 -6.10 -11.99
N ASN A 99 3.14 -5.27 -12.17
CA ASN A 99 1.72 -5.60 -12.00
C ASN A 99 1.23 -5.88 -10.57
N ASP A 100 2.11 -5.94 -9.56
CA ASP A 100 1.67 -6.04 -8.17
C ASP A 100 0.80 -4.82 -7.79
N VAL A 101 -0.25 -5.10 -7.02
CA VAL A 101 -1.06 -4.04 -6.41
C VAL A 101 -0.40 -3.62 -5.10
N ILE A 102 0.02 -2.37 -5.03
CA ILE A 102 0.72 -1.81 -3.88
C ILE A 102 -0.13 -0.80 -3.12
N VAL A 103 0.07 -0.77 -1.80
CA VAL A 103 -0.48 0.25 -0.91
C VAL A 103 0.66 1.14 -0.43
N PHE A 104 0.56 2.43 -0.68
CA PHE A 104 1.62 3.40 -0.38
C PHE A 104 1.05 4.74 0.08
N ASN A 105 1.89 5.58 0.64
CA ASN A 105 1.55 6.97 0.93
C ASN A 105 2.10 7.86 -0.18
N PHE A 106 1.31 8.84 -0.61
CA PHE A 106 1.76 9.80 -1.60
C PHE A 106 2.75 10.78 -0.94
N PRO A 107 3.85 11.15 -1.62
CA PRO A 107 4.91 11.94 -1.00
C PRO A 107 4.60 13.42 -0.87
N TYR A 108 3.47 13.88 -1.39
CA TYR A 108 3.02 15.25 -1.30
C TYR A 108 1.68 15.32 -0.57
N GLN A 109 1.46 16.39 0.17
CA GLN A 109 0.13 16.72 0.70
C GLN A 109 -0.76 17.20 -0.45
N GLU A 110 -2.05 17.02 -0.30
CA GLU A 110 -3.05 17.46 -1.27
C GLU A 110 -2.90 18.96 -1.57
N PHE A 111 -2.81 19.31 -2.86
CA PHE A 111 -2.60 20.67 -3.37
C PHE A 111 -1.27 21.37 -2.97
N ARG A 112 -0.30 20.63 -2.42
CA ARG A 112 1.01 21.19 -2.06
C ARG A 112 2.13 20.38 -2.72
N TRP A 113 2.54 20.84 -3.91
CA TRP A 113 3.59 20.22 -4.73
C TRP A 113 4.99 20.81 -4.49
N ASP A 114 5.06 21.84 -3.66
CA ASP A 114 6.26 22.61 -3.34
C ASP A 114 7.15 21.95 -2.30
N SER A 115 6.59 21.02 -1.53
CA SER A 115 7.33 20.36 -0.46
C SER A 115 6.98 18.89 -0.34
N ILE A 116 8.00 18.05 -0.18
CA ILE A 116 7.81 16.62 0.12
C ILE A 116 7.44 16.49 1.60
N ARG A 117 6.16 16.30 1.87
CA ARG A 117 5.64 16.04 3.20
C ARG A 117 4.60 14.94 3.13
N MET A 118 5.02 13.73 3.43
CA MET A 118 4.17 12.55 3.35
C MET A 118 3.18 12.50 4.51
N ASP A 119 1.88 12.40 4.21
CA ASP A 119 0.88 12.00 5.20
C ASP A 119 0.92 10.47 5.36
N VAL A 120 1.47 10.01 6.48
CA VAL A 120 1.64 8.58 6.76
C VAL A 120 0.33 7.86 7.05
N MET A 121 -0.76 8.61 7.28
CA MET A 121 -2.10 8.07 7.54
C MET A 121 -2.95 7.98 6.27
N GLN A 122 -2.56 8.68 5.20
CA GLN A 122 -3.27 8.64 3.91
C GLN A 122 -2.66 7.58 2.99
N TYR A 123 -3.46 6.61 2.60
CA TYR A 123 -3.03 5.47 1.79
C TYR A 123 -3.65 5.49 0.40
N TYR A 124 -2.84 5.19 -0.59
CA TYR A 124 -3.24 5.00 -1.98
C TYR A 124 -3.02 3.55 -2.38
N VAL A 125 -3.89 3.06 -3.26
CA VAL A 125 -3.78 1.72 -3.83
C VAL A 125 -3.65 1.85 -5.32
N LYS A 126 -2.53 1.41 -5.90
CA LYS A 126 -2.26 1.46 -7.34
C LYS A 126 -1.46 0.24 -7.78
N ARG A 127 -1.44 0.01 -9.09
CA ARG A 127 -0.65 -1.06 -9.70
C ARG A 127 0.76 -0.57 -9.98
N CYS A 128 1.76 -1.39 -9.63
CA CYS A 128 3.17 -1.12 -9.92
C CYS A 128 3.47 -1.48 -11.38
N ILE A 129 3.78 -0.49 -12.20
CA ILE A 129 4.06 -0.71 -13.63
C ILE A 129 5.56 -0.87 -13.88
N ALA A 130 6.39 -0.14 -13.16
CA ALA A 130 7.84 -0.15 -13.35
C ALA A 130 8.57 -0.27 -12.00
N LEU A 131 9.72 -0.91 -12.03
CA LEU A 131 10.57 -1.17 -10.87
C LEU A 131 11.83 -0.29 -10.91
N PRO A 132 12.54 -0.13 -9.77
CA PRO A 132 13.81 0.59 -9.76
C PRO A 132 14.82 0.03 -10.77
N GLY A 133 15.30 0.90 -11.65
CA GLY A 133 16.21 0.55 -12.75
C GLY A 133 15.53 0.36 -14.11
N ASP A 134 14.21 0.32 -14.14
CA ASP A 134 13.46 0.25 -15.41
C ASP A 134 13.49 1.59 -16.17
N VAL A 135 13.32 1.49 -17.48
CA VAL A 135 13.00 2.63 -18.34
C VAL A 135 11.55 2.47 -18.79
N LEU A 136 10.70 3.33 -18.26
CA LEU A 136 9.26 3.35 -18.54
C LEU A 136 8.96 4.28 -19.71
N GLU A 137 8.10 3.82 -20.61
CA GLU A 137 7.52 4.58 -21.71
C GLU A 137 6.03 4.30 -21.82
N ILE A 138 5.28 5.27 -22.38
CA ILE A 138 3.95 5.00 -22.93
C ILE A 138 4.06 5.28 -24.43
N ARG A 139 3.62 4.34 -25.23
CA ARG A 139 3.56 4.47 -26.67
C ARG A 139 2.17 4.08 -27.15
N GLU A 140 1.53 5.00 -27.85
CA GLU A 140 0.15 4.80 -28.33
C GLU A 140 -0.82 4.43 -27.16
N GLY A 141 -0.64 5.06 -26.01
CA GLY A 141 -1.45 4.79 -24.79
C GLY A 141 -1.10 3.50 -24.05
N VAL A 142 -0.12 2.70 -24.50
CA VAL A 142 0.27 1.42 -23.91
C VAL A 142 1.54 1.56 -23.10
N TYR A 143 1.54 1.05 -21.86
CA TYR A 143 2.73 1.01 -21.00
C TYR A 143 3.77 0.03 -21.53
N LYS A 144 5.00 0.48 -21.65
CA LYS A 144 6.17 -0.31 -22.05
C LYS A 144 7.32 -0.10 -21.10
N VAL A 145 8.03 -1.18 -20.78
CA VAL A 145 9.31 -1.12 -20.06
C VAL A 145 10.37 -1.76 -20.93
N LYS A 146 11.48 -1.04 -21.11
CA LYS A 146 12.57 -1.50 -21.97
C LYS A 146 13.09 -2.88 -21.52
N GLY A 147 13.08 -3.85 -22.42
CA GLY A 147 13.52 -5.22 -22.12
C GLY A 147 12.48 -6.09 -21.41
N CYS A 148 11.25 -5.62 -21.27
CA CYS A 148 10.13 -6.40 -20.73
C CYS A 148 9.09 -6.63 -21.82
N ASN A 149 8.70 -7.90 -22.01
CA ASN A 149 7.67 -8.30 -22.99
C ASN A 149 6.33 -8.63 -22.32
N GLU A 150 6.22 -8.44 -21.01
CA GLU A 150 4.98 -8.69 -20.27
C GLU A 150 3.98 -7.57 -20.52
N GLU A 151 2.70 -7.92 -20.55
CA GLU A 151 1.62 -6.92 -20.51
C GLU A 151 1.62 -6.21 -19.16
N LEU A 152 1.67 -4.88 -19.21
CA LEU A 152 1.73 -4.03 -18.03
C LEU A 152 0.41 -3.31 -17.80
N GLY A 153 -0.07 -3.34 -16.57
CA GLY A 153 -1.30 -2.64 -16.20
C GLY A 153 -2.58 -3.37 -16.61
N ASN A 154 -3.59 -2.60 -16.96
CA ASN A 154 -4.86 -3.11 -17.48
C ASN A 154 -4.93 -2.82 -18.99
N SER A 155 -4.61 -3.83 -19.80
CA SER A 155 -4.53 -3.72 -21.26
C SER A 155 -5.84 -3.21 -21.89
N SER A 156 -6.97 -3.72 -21.41
CA SER A 156 -8.28 -3.28 -21.93
C SER A 156 -8.58 -1.81 -21.63
N ALA A 157 -8.22 -1.33 -20.44
CA ALA A 157 -8.40 0.07 -20.09
C ALA A 157 -7.44 0.99 -20.86
N GLN A 158 -6.22 0.53 -21.11
CA GLN A 158 -5.25 1.24 -21.94
C GLN A 158 -5.74 1.36 -23.39
N GLN A 159 -6.23 0.27 -23.96
CA GLN A 159 -6.77 0.26 -25.31
C GLN A 159 -7.99 1.19 -25.42
N ASN A 160 -8.95 1.08 -24.48
CA ASN A 160 -10.11 1.96 -24.47
C ASN A 160 -9.73 3.43 -24.38
N LEU A 161 -8.69 3.77 -23.62
CA LEU A 161 -8.19 5.14 -23.50
C LEU A 161 -7.49 5.58 -24.79
N ALA A 162 -6.70 4.70 -25.40
CA ALA A 162 -5.99 4.97 -26.65
C ALA A 162 -6.94 5.22 -27.83
N ASP A 163 -8.09 4.54 -27.85
CA ASP A 163 -9.10 4.66 -28.89
C ASP A 163 -9.99 5.91 -28.76
N LEU A 164 -9.87 6.67 -27.66
CA LEU A 164 -10.62 7.91 -27.47
C LEU A 164 -10.03 9.06 -28.33
N GLU A 165 -10.82 9.58 -29.27
CA GLU A 165 -10.40 10.73 -30.10
C GLU A 165 -10.28 12.03 -29.29
N HIS A 166 -11.16 12.23 -28.29
CA HIS A 166 -11.24 13.46 -27.48
C HIS A 166 -11.35 13.14 -25.98
N PRO A 167 -10.28 12.68 -25.34
CA PRO A 167 -10.31 12.33 -23.90
C PRO A 167 -10.75 13.48 -22.98
N GLU A 168 -10.45 14.73 -23.36
CA GLU A 168 -10.80 15.93 -22.60
C GLU A 168 -12.31 16.12 -22.41
N GLN A 169 -13.12 15.66 -23.34
CA GLN A 169 -14.59 15.73 -23.24
C GLN A 169 -15.14 14.85 -22.11
N TYR A 170 -14.35 13.85 -21.70
CA TYR A 170 -14.65 12.97 -20.56
C TYR A 170 -13.98 13.42 -19.26
N GLY A 171 -13.39 14.64 -19.26
CA GLY A 171 -12.68 15.17 -18.10
C GLY A 171 -11.31 14.54 -17.86
N ILE A 172 -10.75 13.86 -18.86
CA ILE A 172 -9.43 13.25 -18.77
C ILE A 172 -8.38 14.30 -19.12
N VAL A 173 -7.41 14.49 -18.21
CA VAL A 173 -6.26 15.36 -18.44
C VAL A 173 -5.25 14.61 -19.30
N VAL A 174 -5.01 15.13 -20.51
CA VAL A 174 -4.10 14.49 -21.49
C VAL A 174 -2.63 14.69 -21.14
N ASN A 175 -2.26 15.88 -20.67
CA ASN A 175 -0.89 16.16 -20.27
C ASN A 175 -0.54 15.46 -18.96
N THR A 176 0.67 14.93 -18.86
CA THR A 176 1.13 14.19 -17.69
C THR A 176 2.17 14.97 -16.89
N PHE A 177 2.33 14.59 -15.62
CA PHE A 177 3.42 15.11 -14.78
C PHE A 177 4.78 14.83 -15.46
N PRO A 178 5.74 15.79 -15.44
CA PRO A 178 5.76 17.04 -14.67
C PRO A 178 5.05 18.23 -15.31
N TYR A 179 4.23 18.05 -16.33
CA TYR A 179 3.52 19.14 -17.06
C TYR A 179 4.47 20.12 -17.73
N ASP A 180 5.61 19.63 -18.16
CA ASP A 180 6.63 20.41 -18.85
C ASP A 180 6.36 20.38 -20.37
N GLU A 181 6.14 21.54 -20.97
CA GLU A 181 5.86 21.68 -22.38
C GLU A 181 7.03 21.22 -23.27
N GLN A 182 8.27 21.32 -22.77
CA GLN A 182 9.46 20.87 -23.51
C GLN A 182 9.51 19.35 -23.64
N LEU A 183 9.00 18.63 -22.64
CA LEU A 183 8.91 17.17 -22.67
C LEU A 183 7.77 16.68 -23.55
N GLY A 184 6.68 17.45 -23.62
CA GLY A 184 5.49 17.11 -24.40
C GLY A 184 4.84 15.78 -24.00
N TRP A 185 5.00 15.36 -22.74
CA TRP A 185 4.50 14.07 -22.27
C TRP A 185 2.99 14.08 -22.06
N THR A 186 2.37 13.06 -22.62
CA THR A 186 0.92 12.86 -22.55
C THR A 186 0.59 11.45 -22.08
N ILE A 187 -0.71 11.19 -21.88
CA ILE A 187 -1.22 9.84 -21.57
C ILE A 187 -1.02 8.86 -22.72
N HIS A 188 -0.80 9.34 -23.96
CA HIS A 188 -0.55 8.51 -25.14
C HIS A 188 0.95 8.34 -25.43
N GLU A 189 1.75 9.38 -25.19
CA GLU A 189 3.19 9.40 -25.47
C GLU A 189 3.94 9.94 -24.25
N PHE A 190 4.68 9.09 -23.58
CA PHE A 190 5.38 9.42 -22.34
C PHE A 190 6.78 8.78 -22.31
N GLY A 191 7.72 9.49 -21.74
CA GLY A 191 9.07 8.97 -21.51
C GLY A 191 10.01 9.19 -22.69
N PRO A 192 11.18 8.54 -22.67
CA PRO A 192 11.61 7.51 -21.70
C PRO A 192 11.88 8.07 -20.29
N LEU A 193 11.33 7.45 -19.28
CA LEU A 193 11.58 7.79 -17.89
C LEU A 193 12.38 6.68 -17.19
N LEU A 194 13.61 6.98 -16.77
CA LEU A 194 14.41 6.07 -15.96
C LEU A 194 13.90 6.09 -14.50
N ILE A 195 13.48 4.94 -13.98
CA ILE A 195 13.13 4.78 -12.58
C ILE A 195 14.41 4.61 -11.75
N PRO A 196 14.76 5.56 -10.86
CA PRO A 196 16.01 5.48 -10.12
C PRO A 196 16.08 4.24 -9.23
N LYS A 197 17.25 3.63 -9.12
CA LYS A 197 17.51 2.54 -8.19
C LYS A 197 18.47 2.96 -7.09
N LYS A 198 18.41 2.27 -5.96
CA LYS A 198 19.30 2.52 -4.82
C LYS A 198 20.77 2.49 -5.26
N GLY A 199 21.53 3.54 -4.88
CA GLY A 199 22.95 3.68 -5.21
C GLY A 199 23.23 4.27 -6.60
N GLN A 200 22.20 4.58 -7.38
CA GLN A 200 22.39 5.29 -8.66
C GLN A 200 22.58 6.78 -8.42
N THR A 201 23.61 7.35 -9.04
CA THR A 201 23.85 8.79 -9.04
C THR A 201 23.32 9.37 -10.34
N THR A 202 22.55 10.45 -10.26
CA THR A 202 22.02 11.18 -11.40
C THR A 202 22.54 12.62 -11.34
N MET A 203 23.07 13.13 -12.45
CA MET A 203 23.44 14.55 -12.53
C MET A 203 22.16 15.39 -12.67
N MET A 204 21.96 16.30 -11.74
CA MET A 204 20.86 17.27 -11.78
C MET A 204 21.37 18.52 -12.50
N ASN A 205 21.04 18.66 -13.78
CA ASN A 205 21.29 19.91 -14.50
C ASN A 205 20.03 20.78 -14.42
N ARG A 206 20.20 22.05 -14.06
CA ARG A 206 19.18 23.06 -14.32
C ARG A 206 19.30 23.41 -15.82
N THR A 207 18.37 23.01 -16.62
CA THR A 207 18.11 23.57 -17.94
C THR A 207 17.22 24.77 -17.81
#